data_3646beb663363e3db3d87620ad9b148a
#
_entry.id   3646beb663363e3db3d87620ad9b148a
#
_cell.length_a   1.000
_cell.length_b   1.000
_cell.length_c   1.000
_cell.angle_alpha   90.00
_cell.angle_beta   90.00
_cell.angle_gamma   90.00
#
_symmetry.space_group_name_H-M   'P 1'
#
loop_
_entity.id
_entity.type
_entity.pdbx_description
1 polymer ?
#
loop_
_entity_poly.entity_id
_entity_poly.type
_entity_poly.pdbx_seq_one_letter_code
_entity_poly.pdbx_strand_id
1 'polypeptide(L)'
;MPKISVIISCYNEEKAIPLFYEEIEKNIKDFENTEFEYIFVDDGSNDNTLQIVKDLKSKDNKVKYVSFSKNFGKEAAIYAGLEHSTGDYVTLMDADLQDPPYLLKDMYNTIINEGYDAVGTRRVTRKGEPIIRSFCARIFYKCINKISKIEMVDGARDYVLMTRQVVNAILSLKEYNRYTKGLFSFVGFKVKWIEFENVQRVAGETKWSFWKLVKYALEGITAFSTTPLIFSSFMGLFFCLAAFLMILVIIVRTLCFGDPTSGWPSLVCIIFLVSGIQLFSLGIIGQYLSKTYLEVKRRPIYIVKEENMN
;
A
#
# COMPACT_ATOMS: atom_id res chain seq x y z
N MET A 1 -20.94 25.45 -4.38
CA MET A 1 -19.69 25.56 -3.60
C MET A 1 -18.88 24.30 -3.81
N PRO A 2 -17.54 24.38 -3.97
CA PRO A 2 -16.73 23.18 -4.01
C PRO A 2 -16.83 22.40 -2.69
N LYS A 3 -16.80 21.07 -2.78
CA LYS A 3 -16.93 20.19 -1.63
C LYS A 3 -15.68 19.33 -1.47
N ILE A 4 -15.15 19.24 -0.25
CA ILE A 4 -14.01 18.42 0.09
C ILE A 4 -14.48 17.26 0.98
N SER A 5 -14.23 16.02 0.54
CA SER A 5 -14.40 14.82 1.34
C SER A 5 -13.09 14.48 2.05
N VAL A 6 -13.10 14.41 3.36
CA VAL A 6 -11.98 13.93 4.16
C VAL A 6 -12.29 12.48 4.59
N ILE A 7 -11.50 11.55 4.12
CA ILE A 7 -11.64 10.13 4.45
C ILE A 7 -10.67 9.78 5.57
N ILE A 8 -11.19 9.21 6.65
CA ILE A 8 -10.43 8.85 7.84
C ILE A 8 -10.57 7.35 8.09
N SER A 9 -9.51 6.59 7.83
CA SER A 9 -9.48 5.16 8.13
C SER A 9 -9.16 4.92 9.61
N CYS A 10 -10.02 4.17 10.32
CA CYS A 10 -9.93 3.95 11.75
C CYS A 10 -9.89 2.45 12.09
N TYR A 11 -9.01 2.06 12.99
CA TYR A 11 -9.00 0.73 13.60
C TYR A 11 -8.43 0.79 15.01
N ASN A 12 -9.28 0.70 16.03
CA ASN A 12 -8.94 0.88 17.44
C ASN A 12 -8.23 2.22 17.68
N GLU A 13 -8.92 3.31 17.35
CA GLU A 13 -8.40 4.69 17.42
C GLU A 13 -9.27 5.58 18.35
N GLU A 14 -9.90 4.98 19.39
CA GLU A 14 -10.80 5.69 20.32
C GLU A 14 -10.20 6.97 20.93
N LYS A 15 -8.88 7.00 21.15
CA LYS A 15 -8.18 8.16 21.73
C LYS A 15 -7.78 9.20 20.69
N ALA A 16 -7.57 8.80 19.44
CA ALA A 16 -7.08 9.67 18.38
C ALA A 16 -8.22 10.47 17.71
N ILE A 17 -9.39 9.85 17.51
CA ILE A 17 -10.51 10.45 16.78
C ILE A 17 -10.96 11.79 17.36
N PRO A 18 -11.18 11.95 18.68
CA PRO A 18 -11.59 13.24 19.23
C PRO A 18 -10.57 14.36 18.98
N LEU A 19 -9.27 14.02 19.12
CA LEU A 19 -8.17 14.96 18.88
C LEU A 19 -8.06 15.33 17.39
N PHE A 20 -8.21 14.35 16.52
CA PHE A 20 -8.23 14.56 15.08
C PHE A 20 -9.38 15.49 14.66
N TYR A 21 -10.60 15.21 15.17
CA TYR A 21 -11.77 16.00 14.82
C TYR A 21 -11.63 17.44 15.30
N GLU A 22 -11.15 17.67 16.51
CA GLU A 22 -10.88 19.02 17.02
C GLU A 22 -9.85 19.76 16.16
N GLU A 23 -8.78 19.08 15.76
CA GLU A 23 -7.70 19.68 14.99
C GLU A 23 -8.11 19.99 13.55
N ILE A 24 -8.84 19.08 12.87
CA ILE A 24 -9.30 19.34 11.50
C ILE A 24 -10.32 20.50 11.49
N GLU A 25 -11.24 20.57 12.45
CA GLU A 25 -12.22 21.68 12.57
C GLU A 25 -11.56 23.04 12.80
N LYS A 26 -10.39 23.11 13.43
CA LYS A 26 -9.61 24.36 13.52
C LYS A 26 -9.08 24.78 12.15
N ASN A 27 -8.53 23.84 11.40
CA ASN A 27 -7.86 24.13 10.14
C ASN A 27 -8.81 24.41 8.97
N ILE A 28 -10.04 23.88 8.98
CA ILE A 28 -11.00 24.15 7.91
C ILE A 28 -11.63 25.55 7.98
N LYS A 29 -11.54 26.23 9.12
CA LYS A 29 -12.06 27.62 9.26
C LYS A 29 -11.43 28.59 8.26
N ASP A 30 -10.24 28.26 7.78
CA ASP A 30 -9.52 29.07 6.80
C ASP A 30 -10.02 28.88 5.36
N PHE A 31 -10.97 27.96 5.13
CA PHE A 31 -11.55 27.71 3.82
C PHE A 31 -12.84 28.54 3.64
N GLU A 32 -12.73 29.54 2.80
CA GLU A 32 -13.92 30.35 2.42
C GLU A 32 -14.71 29.60 1.33
N ASN A 33 -16.04 29.64 1.44
CA ASN A 33 -16.95 29.09 0.42
C ASN A 33 -16.69 27.63 0.02
N THR A 34 -16.29 26.78 0.97
CA THR A 34 -16.01 25.36 0.74
C THR A 34 -16.81 24.51 1.72
N GLU A 35 -17.52 23.52 1.23
CA GLU A 35 -18.21 22.52 2.04
C GLU A 35 -17.28 21.37 2.40
N PHE A 36 -17.49 20.77 3.58
CA PHE A 36 -16.73 19.60 4.03
C PHE A 36 -17.66 18.47 4.41
N GLU A 37 -17.19 17.25 4.14
CA GLU A 37 -17.72 16.02 4.72
C GLU A 37 -16.58 15.17 5.27
N TYR A 38 -16.81 14.55 6.43
CA TYR A 38 -15.88 13.63 7.07
C TYR A 38 -16.41 12.22 6.99
N ILE A 39 -15.70 11.33 6.34
CA ILE A 39 -16.09 9.94 6.17
C ILE A 39 -15.17 9.07 7.02
N PHE A 40 -15.63 8.70 8.20
CA PHE A 40 -14.93 7.78 9.07
C PHE A 40 -15.21 6.34 8.64
N VAL A 41 -14.17 5.61 8.28
CA VAL A 41 -14.29 4.20 7.93
C VAL A 41 -13.69 3.37 9.07
N ASP A 42 -14.57 2.74 9.84
CA ASP A 42 -14.21 1.85 10.93
C ASP A 42 -13.94 0.43 10.40
N ASP A 43 -12.70 0.01 10.39
CA ASP A 43 -12.25 -1.30 9.93
C ASP A 43 -12.49 -2.40 10.99
N GLY A 44 -13.71 -2.46 11.52
CA GLY A 44 -14.12 -3.48 12.49
C GLY A 44 -13.39 -3.36 13.83
N SER A 45 -13.36 -2.17 14.42
CA SER A 45 -12.75 -1.93 15.74
C SER A 45 -13.42 -2.73 16.87
N ASN A 46 -12.61 -3.04 17.89
CA ASN A 46 -13.06 -3.76 19.09
C ASN A 46 -13.10 -2.87 20.35
N ASP A 47 -12.72 -1.60 20.21
CA ASP A 47 -12.78 -0.57 21.25
C ASP A 47 -13.98 0.38 21.02
N ASN A 48 -13.99 1.55 21.66
CA ASN A 48 -15.06 2.51 21.54
C ASN A 48 -14.99 3.41 20.28
N THR A 49 -14.10 3.09 19.32
CA THR A 49 -13.91 3.86 18.09
C THR A 49 -15.23 4.18 17.38
N LEU A 50 -16.03 3.16 17.08
CA LEU A 50 -17.30 3.33 16.37
C LEU A 50 -18.32 4.16 17.18
N GLN A 51 -18.38 3.95 18.50
CA GLN A 51 -19.30 4.71 19.34
C GLN A 51 -18.95 6.20 19.35
N ILE A 52 -17.67 6.54 19.43
CA ILE A 52 -17.18 7.92 19.38
C ILE A 52 -17.55 8.58 18.04
N VAL A 53 -17.40 7.86 16.92
CA VAL A 53 -17.80 8.39 15.61
C VAL A 53 -19.30 8.63 15.52
N LYS A 54 -20.13 7.74 16.07
CA LYS A 54 -21.59 7.94 16.17
C LYS A 54 -21.97 9.15 17.00
N ASP A 55 -21.27 9.35 18.10
CA ASP A 55 -21.48 10.52 18.97
C ASP A 55 -21.08 11.81 18.26
N LEU A 56 -20.02 11.82 17.44
CA LEU A 56 -19.67 12.95 16.58
C LEU A 56 -20.73 13.19 15.52
N LYS A 57 -21.21 12.14 14.84
CA LYS A 57 -22.30 12.25 13.86
C LYS A 57 -23.56 12.86 14.43
N SER A 58 -23.91 12.55 15.69
CA SER A 58 -25.08 13.11 16.34
C SER A 58 -25.00 14.63 16.60
N LYS A 59 -23.76 15.18 16.62
CA LYS A 59 -23.47 16.58 16.88
C LYS A 59 -23.17 17.39 15.62
N ASP A 60 -22.66 16.72 14.58
CA ASP A 60 -22.25 17.36 13.32
C ASP A 60 -22.69 16.54 12.11
N ASN A 61 -23.55 17.12 11.30
CA ASN A 61 -24.05 16.49 10.06
C ASN A 61 -22.97 16.30 8.98
N LYS A 62 -21.84 17.00 9.06
CA LYS A 62 -20.69 16.77 8.17
C LYS A 62 -20.05 15.39 8.38
N VAL A 63 -20.21 14.81 9.58
CA VAL A 63 -19.65 13.50 9.92
C VAL A 63 -20.53 12.40 9.34
N LYS A 64 -19.92 11.49 8.65
CA LYS A 64 -20.49 10.27 8.07
C LYS A 64 -19.64 9.08 8.47
N TYR A 65 -20.20 7.87 8.47
CA TYR A 65 -19.41 6.69 8.80
C TYR A 65 -19.86 5.43 8.05
N VAL A 66 -18.88 4.55 7.85
CA VAL A 66 -19.05 3.18 7.38
C VAL A 66 -18.28 2.27 8.35
N SER A 67 -18.94 1.27 8.93
CA SER A 67 -18.31 0.28 9.80
C SER A 67 -18.36 -1.10 9.16
N PHE A 68 -17.22 -1.79 9.17
CA PHE A 68 -17.08 -3.11 8.58
C PHE A 68 -17.47 -4.23 9.56
N SER A 69 -17.90 -5.36 9.00
CA SER A 69 -18.28 -6.55 9.79
C SER A 69 -17.10 -7.19 10.55
N LYS A 70 -15.87 -6.93 10.11
CA LYS A 70 -14.60 -7.35 10.71
C LYS A 70 -13.47 -6.49 10.15
N ASN A 71 -12.23 -6.70 10.62
CA ASN A 71 -11.07 -6.07 10.01
C ASN A 71 -10.79 -6.64 8.60
N PHE A 72 -10.83 -5.77 7.58
CA PHE A 72 -10.49 -6.05 6.18
C PHE A 72 -9.18 -5.39 5.76
N GLY A 73 -8.63 -4.51 6.60
CA GLY A 73 -7.36 -3.82 6.39
C GLY A 73 -7.49 -2.41 5.84
N LYS A 74 -6.42 -1.62 6.01
CA LYS A 74 -6.37 -0.19 5.66
C LYS A 74 -6.73 0.06 4.18
N GLU A 75 -6.27 -0.77 3.26
CA GLU A 75 -6.55 -0.62 1.82
C GLU A 75 -8.05 -0.74 1.51
N ALA A 76 -8.75 -1.64 2.20
CA ALA A 76 -10.20 -1.78 2.09
C ALA A 76 -10.93 -0.56 2.66
N ALA A 77 -10.45 -0.02 3.78
CA ALA A 77 -11.02 1.18 4.39
C ALA A 77 -10.84 2.41 3.49
N ILE A 78 -9.67 2.58 2.87
CA ILE A 78 -9.43 3.65 1.89
C ILE A 78 -10.40 3.50 0.70
N TYR A 79 -10.52 2.29 0.16
CA TYR A 79 -11.42 2.03 -0.98
C TYR A 79 -12.88 2.36 -0.64
N ALA A 80 -13.37 1.91 0.51
CA ALA A 80 -14.72 2.22 0.97
C ALA A 80 -14.95 3.73 1.15
N GLY A 81 -13.98 4.43 1.74
CA GLY A 81 -14.05 5.89 1.89
C GLY A 81 -14.12 6.61 0.54
N LEU A 82 -13.30 6.19 -0.43
CA LEU A 82 -13.35 6.73 -1.79
C LEU A 82 -14.70 6.47 -2.47
N GLU A 83 -15.26 5.27 -2.31
CA GLU A 83 -16.54 4.87 -2.91
C GLU A 83 -17.72 5.67 -2.34
N HIS A 84 -17.69 5.98 -1.04
CA HIS A 84 -18.74 6.76 -0.37
C HIS A 84 -18.52 8.27 -0.41
N SER A 85 -17.39 8.76 -0.92
CA SER A 85 -17.11 10.18 -1.01
C SER A 85 -17.89 10.85 -2.12
N THR A 86 -18.44 12.06 -1.84
CA THR A 86 -19.25 12.84 -2.79
C THR A 86 -18.64 14.18 -3.18
N GLY A 87 -17.54 14.61 -2.54
CA GLY A 87 -16.89 15.89 -2.80
C GLY A 87 -16.22 15.98 -4.17
N ASP A 88 -16.03 17.21 -4.64
CA ASP A 88 -15.26 17.52 -5.86
C ASP A 88 -13.79 17.20 -5.69
N TYR A 89 -13.33 17.34 -4.45
CA TYR A 89 -11.99 16.97 -4.00
C TYR A 89 -12.07 15.96 -2.87
N VAL A 90 -11.14 15.02 -2.83
CA VAL A 90 -11.12 13.96 -1.83
C VAL A 90 -9.72 13.84 -1.25
N THR A 91 -9.62 13.79 0.06
CA THR A 91 -8.36 13.57 0.76
C THR A 91 -8.43 12.38 1.69
N LEU A 92 -7.27 11.72 1.87
CA LEU A 92 -7.09 10.63 2.82
C LEU A 92 -6.26 11.16 3.99
N MET A 93 -6.68 10.90 5.22
CA MET A 93 -5.94 11.25 6.43
C MET A 93 -5.97 10.11 7.44
N ASP A 94 -4.88 9.90 8.14
CA ASP A 94 -4.82 8.99 9.29
C ASP A 94 -5.27 9.74 10.57
N ALA A 95 -6.05 9.08 11.43
CA ALA A 95 -6.59 9.68 12.66
C ALA A 95 -5.51 10.06 13.70
N ASP A 96 -4.26 9.57 13.54
CA ASP A 96 -3.16 9.75 14.49
C ASP A 96 -2.43 11.11 14.42
N LEU A 97 -2.90 12.02 13.56
CA LEU A 97 -2.34 13.36 13.30
C LEU A 97 -0.87 13.36 12.83
N GLN A 98 -0.35 12.23 12.34
CA GLN A 98 0.93 12.22 11.64
C GLN A 98 0.85 12.91 10.26
N ASP A 99 -0.35 13.09 9.75
CA ASP A 99 -0.67 13.83 8.54
C ASP A 99 -1.24 15.19 8.95
N PRO A 100 -0.45 16.28 8.88
CA PRO A 100 -0.83 17.56 9.47
C PRO A 100 -1.99 18.22 8.71
N PRO A 101 -3.16 18.47 9.36
CA PRO A 101 -4.32 19.06 8.68
C PRO A 101 -4.08 20.45 8.09
N TYR A 102 -3.14 21.24 8.63
CA TYR A 102 -2.82 22.58 8.11
C TYR A 102 -2.31 22.55 6.65
N LEU A 103 -1.75 21.44 6.18
CA LEU A 103 -1.29 21.31 4.78
C LEU A 103 -2.45 21.24 3.78
N LEU A 104 -3.66 20.93 4.24
CA LEU A 104 -4.82 20.75 3.34
C LEU A 104 -5.10 22.01 2.52
N LYS A 105 -4.94 23.20 3.11
CA LYS A 105 -5.16 24.48 2.43
C LYS A 105 -4.14 24.70 1.31
N ASP A 106 -2.86 24.41 1.56
CA ASP A 106 -1.81 24.53 0.55
C ASP A 106 -2.00 23.52 -0.59
N MET A 107 -2.42 22.28 -0.25
CA MET A 107 -2.74 21.25 -1.24
C MET A 107 -3.91 21.70 -2.12
N TYR A 108 -4.98 22.23 -1.53
CA TYR A 108 -6.14 22.74 -2.26
C TYR A 108 -5.78 23.91 -3.17
N ASN A 109 -5.06 24.90 -2.65
CA ASN A 109 -4.60 26.06 -3.43
C ASN A 109 -3.71 25.64 -4.59
N THR A 110 -2.86 24.63 -4.40
CA THR A 110 -2.00 24.08 -5.45
C THR A 110 -2.81 23.45 -6.57
N ILE A 111 -3.86 22.70 -6.27
CA ILE A 111 -4.75 22.14 -7.31
C ILE A 111 -5.43 23.25 -8.08
N ILE A 112 -6.02 24.23 -7.40
CA ILE A 112 -6.80 25.29 -8.03
C ILE A 112 -5.92 26.22 -8.86
N ASN A 113 -4.78 26.66 -8.34
CA ASN A 113 -3.97 27.70 -8.95
C ASN A 113 -2.95 27.17 -9.98
N GLU A 114 -2.46 25.93 -9.79
CA GLU A 114 -1.39 25.37 -10.61
C GLU A 114 -1.88 24.24 -11.55
N GLY A 115 -3.15 23.84 -11.46
CA GLY A 115 -3.76 22.85 -12.35
C GLY A 115 -3.17 21.45 -12.22
N TYR A 116 -2.87 21.01 -10.99
CA TYR A 116 -2.55 19.62 -10.68
C TYR A 116 -3.83 18.81 -10.45
N ASP A 117 -3.80 17.52 -10.81
CA ASP A 117 -4.91 16.62 -10.60
C ASP A 117 -4.93 16.06 -9.16
N ALA A 118 -3.75 15.97 -8.56
CA ALA A 118 -3.58 15.57 -7.17
C ALA A 118 -2.37 16.26 -6.54
N VAL A 119 -2.42 16.42 -5.21
CA VAL A 119 -1.30 16.91 -4.41
C VAL A 119 -1.10 15.94 -3.25
N GLY A 120 0.06 15.31 -3.20
CA GLY A 120 0.46 14.41 -2.15
C GLY A 120 1.45 15.05 -1.17
N THR A 121 1.58 14.45 -0.01
CA THR A 121 2.58 14.83 0.98
C THR A 121 3.71 13.82 1.05
N ARG A 122 4.95 14.28 1.23
CA ARG A 122 6.10 13.41 1.47
C ARG A 122 6.93 13.88 2.65
N ARG A 123 7.39 12.94 3.46
CA ARG A 123 8.31 13.21 4.57
C ARG A 123 9.74 13.37 4.06
N VAL A 124 10.38 14.49 4.39
CA VAL A 124 11.79 14.73 4.04
C VAL A 124 12.76 14.23 5.11
N THR A 125 12.31 14.07 6.35
CA THR A 125 13.13 13.58 7.45
C THR A 125 12.58 12.28 8.01
N ARG A 126 13.51 11.36 8.36
CA ARG A 126 13.20 10.11 9.08
C ARG A 126 13.72 10.15 10.52
N LYS A 127 13.80 11.36 11.09
CA LYS A 127 14.22 11.54 12.50
C LYS A 127 13.25 10.76 13.40
N GLY A 128 13.83 9.93 14.29
CA GLY A 128 13.03 9.08 15.20
C GLY A 128 12.70 7.68 14.67
N GLU A 129 13.01 7.35 13.40
CA GLU A 129 12.88 5.97 12.91
C GLU A 129 14.17 5.15 13.15
N PRO A 130 14.05 3.83 13.45
CA PRO A 130 15.20 2.95 13.51
C PRO A 130 15.99 2.96 12.20
N ILE A 131 17.32 3.05 12.28
CA ILE A 131 18.23 3.14 11.11
C ILE A 131 18.00 1.98 10.12
N ILE A 132 17.83 0.76 10.65
CA ILE A 132 17.59 -0.45 9.85
C ILE A 132 16.30 -0.31 9.03
N ARG A 133 15.22 0.21 9.65
CA ARG A 133 13.93 0.42 8.97
C ARG A 133 14.06 1.44 7.83
N SER A 134 14.74 2.55 8.06
CA SER A 134 15.00 3.59 7.05
C SER A 134 15.86 3.08 5.89
N PHE A 135 16.86 2.22 6.19
CA PHE A 135 17.70 1.59 5.18
C PHE A 135 16.90 0.61 4.31
N CYS A 136 16.15 -0.30 4.92
CA CYS A 136 15.30 -1.25 4.20
C CYS A 136 14.25 -0.54 3.33
N ALA A 137 13.65 0.55 3.81
CA ALA A 137 12.69 1.31 3.02
C ALA A 137 13.34 1.94 1.78
N ARG A 138 14.54 2.55 1.92
CA ARG A 138 15.28 3.11 0.75
C ARG A 138 15.63 2.04 -0.28
N ILE A 139 16.07 0.85 0.17
CA ILE A 139 16.34 -0.28 -0.74
C ILE A 139 15.04 -0.68 -1.44
N PHE A 140 13.94 -0.80 -0.71
CA PHE A 140 12.65 -1.14 -1.29
C PHE A 140 12.24 -0.16 -2.41
N TYR A 141 12.25 1.16 -2.14
CA TYR A 141 11.89 2.15 -3.16
C TYR A 141 12.83 2.10 -4.37
N LYS A 142 14.13 1.94 -4.14
CA LYS A 142 15.11 1.80 -5.24
C LYS A 142 14.87 0.54 -6.07
N CYS A 143 14.54 -0.58 -5.43
CA CYS A 143 14.25 -1.84 -6.10
C CYS A 143 12.93 -1.75 -6.87
N ILE A 144 11.84 -1.31 -6.22
CA ILE A 144 10.53 -1.27 -6.86
C ILE A 144 10.52 -0.33 -8.08
N ASN A 145 11.16 0.84 -8.00
CA ASN A 145 11.26 1.78 -9.11
C ASN A 145 12.13 1.25 -10.27
N LYS A 146 13.04 0.31 -10.00
CA LYS A 146 13.84 -0.34 -11.04
C LYS A 146 13.11 -1.49 -11.74
N ILE A 147 12.26 -2.23 -11.01
CA ILE A 147 11.61 -3.44 -11.50
C ILE A 147 10.12 -3.25 -11.86
N SER A 148 9.52 -2.14 -11.44
CA SER A 148 8.14 -1.77 -11.74
C SER A 148 8.09 -0.74 -12.88
N LYS A 149 6.98 -0.70 -13.58
CA LYS A 149 6.68 0.34 -14.60
C LYS A 149 6.13 1.62 -13.99
N ILE A 150 5.92 1.66 -12.68
CA ILE A 150 5.40 2.82 -11.95
C ILE A 150 6.49 3.41 -11.08
N GLU A 151 6.54 4.73 -10.98
CA GLU A 151 7.47 5.45 -10.12
C GLU A 151 6.83 5.72 -8.76
N MET A 152 7.38 5.13 -7.72
CA MET A 152 6.96 5.36 -6.33
C MET A 152 7.87 6.39 -5.67
N VAL A 153 7.29 7.42 -5.10
CA VAL A 153 8.02 8.49 -4.43
C VAL A 153 8.45 8.05 -3.01
N ASP A 154 9.76 8.13 -2.72
CA ASP A 154 10.27 7.82 -1.37
C ASP A 154 9.76 8.84 -0.36
N GLY A 155 9.28 8.35 0.78
CA GLY A 155 8.68 9.17 1.83
C GLY A 155 7.23 9.58 1.58
N ALA A 156 6.64 9.20 0.45
CA ALA A 156 5.22 9.47 0.16
C ALA A 156 4.30 8.93 1.27
N ARG A 157 3.36 9.77 1.69
CA ARG A 157 2.30 9.44 2.64
C ARG A 157 1.03 9.06 1.89
N ASP A 158 0.08 8.47 2.61
CA ASP A 158 -1.27 8.24 2.08
C ASP A 158 -2.09 9.55 2.05
N TYR A 159 -1.61 10.61 2.70
CA TYR A 159 -2.21 11.93 2.71
C TYR A 159 -2.04 12.62 1.36
N VAL A 160 -3.06 12.48 0.53
CA VAL A 160 -3.15 12.99 -0.83
C VAL A 160 -4.50 13.65 -1.02
N LEU A 161 -4.54 14.88 -1.52
CA LEU A 161 -5.76 15.55 -2.00
C LEU A 161 -5.87 15.30 -3.51
N MET A 162 -7.03 14.83 -3.95
CA MET A 162 -7.29 14.41 -5.33
C MET A 162 -8.54 15.08 -5.88
N THR A 163 -8.55 15.39 -7.17
CA THR A 163 -9.78 15.73 -7.89
C THR A 163 -10.71 14.52 -8.01
N ARG A 164 -11.99 14.74 -8.20
CA ARG A 164 -12.99 13.68 -8.44
C ARG A 164 -12.60 12.78 -9.63
N GLN A 165 -11.96 13.34 -10.65
CA GLN A 165 -11.50 12.58 -11.80
C GLN A 165 -10.47 11.51 -11.40
N VAL A 166 -9.49 11.87 -10.58
CA VAL A 166 -8.49 10.90 -10.04
C VAL A 166 -9.17 9.82 -9.21
N VAL A 167 -10.10 10.21 -8.33
CA VAL A 167 -10.86 9.25 -7.49
C VAL A 167 -11.62 8.27 -8.36
N ASN A 168 -12.33 8.74 -9.37
CA ASN A 168 -13.10 7.87 -10.27
C ASN A 168 -12.18 6.90 -11.04
N ALA A 169 -10.99 7.35 -11.46
CA ALA A 169 -10.00 6.48 -12.10
C ALA A 169 -9.51 5.39 -11.14
N ILE A 170 -9.22 5.73 -9.88
CA ILE A 170 -8.79 4.76 -8.86
C ILE A 170 -9.92 3.76 -8.52
N LEU A 171 -11.17 4.22 -8.47
CA LEU A 171 -12.34 3.36 -8.23
C LEU A 171 -12.65 2.42 -9.41
N SER A 172 -12.25 2.78 -10.64
CA SER A 172 -12.37 1.89 -11.80
C SER A 172 -11.47 0.64 -11.70
N LEU A 173 -10.38 0.73 -10.92
CA LEU A 173 -9.47 -0.38 -10.64
C LEU A 173 -10.05 -1.23 -9.51
N LYS A 174 -10.68 -2.35 -9.87
CA LYS A 174 -11.41 -3.24 -8.94
C LYS A 174 -10.54 -4.38 -8.40
N GLU A 175 -9.25 -4.17 -8.30
CA GLU A 175 -8.29 -5.15 -7.77
C GLU A 175 -8.61 -5.51 -6.33
N TYR A 176 -8.63 -6.81 -6.00
CA TYR A 176 -8.79 -7.28 -4.62
C TYR A 176 -7.51 -7.02 -3.81
N ASN A 177 -6.35 -7.23 -4.43
CA ASN A 177 -5.05 -6.99 -3.82
C ASN A 177 -4.60 -5.55 -4.06
N ARG A 178 -5.26 -4.59 -3.40
CA ARG A 178 -4.99 -3.17 -3.56
C ARG A 178 -3.67 -2.78 -2.89
N TYR A 179 -2.99 -1.84 -3.52
CA TYR A 179 -1.82 -1.14 -2.96
C TYR A 179 -1.92 0.32 -3.39
N THR A 180 -2.59 1.12 -2.58
CA THR A 180 -3.05 2.48 -2.94
C THR A 180 -1.92 3.37 -3.43
N LYS A 181 -0.72 3.32 -2.83
CA LYS A 181 0.45 4.11 -3.30
C LYS A 181 0.85 3.79 -4.73
N GLY A 182 0.76 2.52 -5.12
CA GLY A 182 1.04 2.11 -6.48
C GLY A 182 -0.08 2.50 -7.45
N LEU A 183 -1.34 2.43 -7.00
CA LEU A 183 -2.50 2.82 -7.80
C LEU A 183 -2.47 4.31 -8.14
N PHE A 184 -2.08 5.20 -7.22
CA PHE A 184 -1.88 6.62 -7.51
C PHE A 184 -0.88 6.87 -8.63
N SER A 185 0.23 6.13 -8.65
CA SER A 185 1.22 6.25 -9.71
C SER A 185 0.73 5.60 -11.01
N PHE A 186 -0.03 4.51 -10.92
CA PHE A 186 -0.52 3.77 -12.09
C PHE A 186 -1.52 4.57 -12.93
N VAL A 187 -2.42 5.33 -12.29
CA VAL A 187 -3.44 6.12 -13.01
C VAL A 187 -2.85 7.28 -13.82
N GLY A 188 -1.59 7.68 -13.57
CA GLY A 188 -0.81 8.55 -14.43
C GLY A 188 -1.24 10.03 -14.45
N PHE A 189 -1.97 10.50 -13.46
CA PHE A 189 -2.36 11.91 -13.34
C PHE A 189 -1.20 12.78 -12.86
N LYS A 190 -1.32 14.11 -13.07
CA LYS A 190 -0.31 15.09 -12.71
C LYS A 190 -0.32 15.34 -11.20
N VAL A 191 0.71 14.84 -10.49
CA VAL A 191 0.82 14.92 -9.03
C VAL A 191 1.94 15.85 -8.62
N LYS A 192 1.68 16.77 -7.67
CA LYS A 192 2.71 17.56 -6.96
C LYS A 192 2.90 17.01 -5.56
N TRP A 193 4.14 17.04 -5.06
CA TRP A 193 4.48 16.58 -3.73
C TRP A 193 4.91 17.73 -2.84
N ILE A 194 4.19 17.93 -1.73
CA ILE A 194 4.53 18.91 -0.70
C ILE A 194 5.38 18.21 0.36
N GLU A 195 6.52 18.79 0.66
CA GLU A 195 7.46 18.29 1.66
C GLU A 195 7.09 18.79 3.05
N PHE A 196 7.14 17.89 4.04
CA PHE A 196 6.95 18.26 5.43
C PHE A 196 7.88 17.46 6.37
N GLU A 197 8.12 18.01 7.56
CA GLU A 197 8.90 17.33 8.59
C GLU A 197 8.06 16.27 9.30
N ASN A 198 8.72 15.19 9.74
CA ASN A 198 8.03 14.09 10.42
C ASN A 198 7.38 14.57 11.73
N VAL A 199 6.08 14.41 11.85
CA VAL A 199 5.30 14.70 13.07
C VAL A 199 5.14 13.41 13.87
N GLN A 200 5.32 13.51 15.20
CA GLN A 200 5.09 12.38 16.10
C GLN A 200 3.59 12.13 16.27
N ARG A 201 3.22 10.87 16.48
CA ARG A 201 1.83 10.50 16.79
C ARG A 201 1.36 11.18 18.07
N VAL A 202 0.15 11.71 18.05
CA VAL A 202 -0.48 12.31 19.23
C VAL A 202 -1.02 11.23 20.17
N ALA A 203 -1.48 10.09 19.63
CA ALA A 203 -2.00 8.95 20.38
C ALA A 203 -1.80 7.64 19.62
N GLY A 204 -1.89 6.50 20.33
CA GLY A 204 -1.78 5.16 19.77
C GLY A 204 -0.34 4.63 19.65
N GLU A 205 -0.21 3.32 19.42
CA GLU A 205 1.07 2.64 19.23
C GLU A 205 1.24 2.17 17.79
N THR A 206 2.50 2.01 17.35
CA THR A 206 2.76 1.48 16.01
C THR A 206 2.39 -0.01 15.93
N LYS A 207 1.42 -0.37 15.10
CA LYS A 207 0.93 -1.74 14.90
C LYS A 207 1.77 -2.53 13.87
N TRP A 208 2.83 -1.89 13.30
CA TRP A 208 3.65 -2.45 12.23
C TRP A 208 4.93 -3.09 12.78
N SER A 209 4.97 -4.42 12.80
CA SER A 209 6.20 -5.18 13.05
C SER A 209 7.07 -5.22 11.79
N PHE A 210 8.37 -5.54 11.95
CA PHE A 210 9.31 -5.71 10.84
C PHE A 210 8.80 -6.70 9.78
N TRP A 211 8.29 -7.85 10.19
CA TRP A 211 7.74 -8.86 9.28
C TRP A 211 6.49 -8.40 8.52
N LYS A 212 5.65 -7.58 9.15
CA LYS A 212 4.51 -6.96 8.46
C LYS A 212 4.97 -5.99 7.37
N LEU A 213 6.04 -5.23 7.63
CA LEU A 213 6.63 -4.34 6.62
C LEU A 213 7.25 -5.10 5.45
N VAL A 214 7.97 -6.21 5.72
CA VAL A 214 8.52 -7.08 4.67
C VAL A 214 7.39 -7.68 3.81
N LYS A 215 6.34 -8.19 4.46
CA LYS A 215 5.16 -8.71 3.74
C LYS A 215 4.51 -7.64 2.86
N TYR A 216 4.29 -6.44 3.39
CA TYR A 216 3.73 -5.32 2.64
C TYR A 216 4.61 -4.91 1.45
N ALA A 217 5.93 -4.94 1.61
CA ALA A 217 6.86 -4.69 0.52
C ALA A 217 6.77 -5.76 -0.58
N LEU A 218 6.68 -7.04 -0.20
CA LEU A 218 6.50 -8.14 -1.15
C LEU A 218 5.15 -8.06 -1.88
N GLU A 219 4.09 -7.65 -1.18
CA GLU A 219 2.78 -7.38 -1.76
C GLU A 219 2.85 -6.28 -2.82
N GLY A 220 3.54 -5.17 -2.54
CA GLY A 220 3.77 -4.10 -3.50
C GLY A 220 4.56 -4.56 -4.74
N ILE A 221 5.64 -5.34 -4.54
CA ILE A 221 6.43 -5.89 -5.66
C ILE A 221 5.57 -6.81 -6.54
N THR A 222 4.83 -7.72 -5.93
CA THR A 222 4.02 -8.69 -6.69
C THR A 222 2.79 -8.07 -7.35
N ALA A 223 2.29 -6.96 -6.84
CA ALA A 223 1.17 -6.23 -7.44
C ALA A 223 1.57 -5.49 -8.73
N PHE A 224 2.78 -4.91 -8.78
CA PHE A 224 3.17 -4.01 -9.87
C PHE A 224 4.38 -4.49 -10.70
N SER A 225 4.89 -5.70 -10.47
CA SER A 225 6.02 -6.23 -11.20
C SER A 225 5.92 -7.74 -11.42
N THR A 226 6.23 -8.18 -12.62
CA THR A 226 6.43 -9.59 -12.98
C THR A 226 7.90 -10.01 -12.96
N THR A 227 8.80 -9.10 -12.58
CA THR A 227 10.26 -9.34 -12.56
C THR A 227 10.68 -10.56 -11.74
N PRO A 228 10.06 -10.85 -10.55
CA PRO A 228 10.38 -12.08 -9.81
C PRO A 228 10.11 -13.37 -10.61
N LEU A 229 9.03 -13.40 -11.43
CA LEU A 229 8.73 -14.54 -12.32
C LEU A 229 9.77 -14.66 -13.43
N ILE A 230 10.12 -13.54 -14.05
CA ILE A 230 11.14 -13.47 -15.10
C ILE A 230 12.49 -13.96 -14.54
N PHE A 231 12.88 -13.49 -13.34
CA PHE A 231 14.11 -13.95 -12.68
C PHE A 231 14.12 -15.45 -12.42
N SER A 232 13.00 -16.01 -11.94
CA SER A 232 12.83 -17.45 -11.73
C SER A 232 13.02 -18.23 -13.06
N SER A 233 12.46 -17.71 -14.16
CA SER A 233 12.60 -18.33 -15.49
C SER A 233 14.05 -18.29 -16.00
N PHE A 234 14.76 -17.17 -15.84
CA PHE A 234 16.18 -17.07 -16.21
C PHE A 234 17.07 -17.96 -15.37
N MET A 235 16.81 -18.08 -14.06
CA MET A 235 17.51 -19.04 -13.21
C MET A 235 17.31 -20.47 -13.70
N GLY A 236 16.08 -20.86 -14.01
CA GLY A 236 15.78 -22.18 -14.57
C GLY A 236 16.56 -22.45 -15.86
N LEU A 237 16.57 -21.50 -16.79
CA LEU A 237 17.32 -21.59 -18.04
C LEU A 237 18.84 -21.73 -17.81
N PHE A 238 19.39 -20.90 -16.91
CA PHE A 238 20.81 -20.95 -16.55
C PHE A 238 21.23 -22.34 -16.02
N PHE A 239 20.45 -22.89 -15.07
CA PHE A 239 20.75 -24.21 -14.52
C PHE A 239 20.52 -25.35 -15.52
N CYS A 240 19.55 -25.20 -16.43
CA CYS A 240 19.35 -26.15 -17.52
C CYS A 240 20.57 -26.19 -18.45
N LEU A 241 21.10 -25.04 -18.85
CA LEU A 241 22.33 -24.94 -19.66
C LEU A 241 23.57 -25.49 -18.91
N ALA A 242 23.71 -25.14 -17.63
CA ALA A 242 24.80 -25.66 -16.80
C ALA A 242 24.74 -27.19 -16.65
N ALA A 243 23.56 -27.76 -16.41
CA ALA A 243 23.35 -29.20 -16.37
C ALA A 243 23.69 -29.86 -17.70
N PHE A 244 23.28 -29.29 -18.83
CA PHE A 244 23.58 -29.78 -20.15
C PHE A 244 25.10 -29.82 -20.39
N LEU A 245 25.82 -28.75 -20.06
CA LEU A 245 27.30 -28.70 -20.18
C LEU A 245 27.97 -29.73 -19.26
N MET A 246 27.49 -29.87 -18.02
CA MET A 246 28.00 -30.90 -17.10
C MET A 246 27.80 -32.32 -17.63
N ILE A 247 26.66 -32.62 -18.23
CA ILE A 247 26.39 -33.92 -18.87
C ILE A 247 27.40 -34.18 -19.96
N LEU A 248 27.68 -33.22 -20.85
CA LEU A 248 28.69 -33.37 -21.90
C LEU A 248 30.09 -33.63 -21.35
N VAL A 249 30.50 -32.88 -20.30
CA VAL A 249 31.78 -33.08 -19.61
C VAL A 249 31.89 -34.48 -19.02
N ILE A 250 30.83 -34.97 -18.36
CA ILE A 250 30.80 -36.31 -17.76
C ILE A 250 30.91 -37.37 -18.85
N ILE A 251 30.16 -37.26 -19.95
CA ILE A 251 30.23 -38.21 -21.07
C ILE A 251 31.65 -38.28 -21.64
N VAL A 252 32.26 -37.12 -21.96
CA VAL A 252 33.62 -37.08 -22.50
C VAL A 252 34.63 -37.68 -21.52
N ARG A 253 34.55 -37.34 -20.23
CA ARG A 253 35.43 -37.86 -19.18
C ARG A 253 35.29 -39.36 -19.03
N THR A 254 34.09 -39.90 -19.01
CA THR A 254 33.84 -41.34 -18.86
C THR A 254 34.36 -42.13 -20.05
N LEU A 255 34.20 -41.61 -21.28
CA LEU A 255 34.71 -42.24 -22.49
C LEU A 255 36.24 -42.23 -22.57
N CYS A 256 36.90 -41.16 -22.08
CA CYS A 256 38.35 -41.01 -22.17
C CYS A 256 39.13 -41.70 -21.01
N PHE A 257 38.56 -41.69 -19.79
CA PHE A 257 39.29 -42.06 -18.56
C PHE A 257 38.63 -43.16 -17.74
N GLY A 258 37.48 -43.68 -18.17
CA GLY A 258 36.70 -44.65 -17.41
C GLY A 258 35.95 -43.99 -16.24
N ASP A 259 35.11 -44.75 -15.54
CA ASP A 259 34.30 -44.28 -14.42
C ASP A 259 34.85 -44.75 -13.08
N PRO A 260 35.52 -43.90 -12.29
CA PRO A 260 35.82 -44.20 -10.90
C PRO A 260 34.57 -43.86 -10.06
N THR A 261 33.98 -44.84 -9.42
CA THR A 261 32.72 -44.79 -8.60
C THR A 261 32.70 -43.82 -7.42
N SER A 262 33.43 -42.72 -7.41
CA SER A 262 33.58 -41.76 -6.32
C SER A 262 32.76 -40.48 -6.45
N GLY A 263 31.54 -40.53 -6.99
CA GLY A 263 30.73 -39.33 -7.24
C GLY A 263 29.52 -39.11 -6.32
N TRP A 264 29.27 -40.00 -5.34
CA TRP A 264 28.03 -39.93 -4.52
C TRP A 264 27.83 -38.63 -3.75
N PRO A 265 28.83 -38.03 -3.04
CA PRO A 265 28.64 -36.75 -2.35
C PRO A 265 28.33 -35.61 -3.30
N SER A 266 28.98 -35.54 -4.45
CA SER A 266 28.74 -34.51 -5.48
C SER A 266 27.35 -34.63 -6.07
N LEU A 267 26.86 -35.83 -6.33
CA LEU A 267 25.51 -36.08 -6.83
C LEU A 267 24.45 -35.58 -5.84
N VAL A 268 24.62 -35.90 -4.56
CA VAL A 268 23.72 -35.49 -3.50
C VAL A 268 23.67 -33.96 -3.41
N CYS A 269 24.82 -33.25 -3.42
CA CYS A 269 24.89 -31.81 -3.41
C CYS A 269 24.18 -31.19 -4.62
N ILE A 270 24.36 -31.73 -5.82
CA ILE A 270 23.70 -31.24 -7.04
C ILE A 270 22.18 -31.44 -6.95
N ILE A 271 21.72 -32.61 -6.49
CA ILE A 271 20.29 -32.89 -6.31
C ILE A 271 19.65 -31.89 -5.33
N PHE A 272 20.27 -31.65 -4.15
CA PHE A 272 19.74 -30.69 -3.18
C PHE A 272 19.74 -29.26 -3.74
N LEU A 273 20.79 -28.85 -4.46
CA LEU A 273 20.85 -27.52 -5.07
C LEU A 273 19.74 -27.34 -6.11
N VAL A 274 19.59 -28.27 -7.04
CA VAL A 274 18.56 -28.20 -8.09
C VAL A 274 17.16 -28.25 -7.48
N SER A 275 16.92 -29.13 -6.50
CA SER A 275 15.65 -29.22 -5.79
C SER A 275 15.32 -27.93 -5.04
N GLY A 276 16.31 -27.32 -4.37
CA GLY A 276 16.13 -26.04 -3.68
C GLY A 276 15.72 -24.91 -4.63
N ILE A 277 16.35 -24.82 -5.79
CA ILE A 277 16.03 -23.83 -6.82
C ILE A 277 14.64 -24.07 -7.40
N GLN A 278 14.27 -25.33 -7.66
CA GLN A 278 12.92 -25.66 -8.13
C GLN A 278 11.86 -25.28 -7.12
N LEU A 279 12.03 -25.61 -5.83
CA LEU A 279 11.10 -25.25 -4.78
C LEU A 279 10.98 -23.73 -4.61
N PHE A 280 12.10 -23.00 -4.71
CA PHE A 280 12.09 -21.53 -4.66
C PHE A 280 11.29 -20.94 -5.84
N SER A 281 11.53 -21.44 -7.06
CA SER A 281 10.81 -21.01 -8.26
C SER A 281 9.31 -21.29 -8.18
N LEU A 282 8.94 -22.49 -7.70
CA LEU A 282 7.55 -22.86 -7.43
C LEU A 282 6.91 -21.94 -6.36
N GLY A 283 7.69 -21.56 -5.34
CA GLY A 283 7.25 -20.61 -4.34
C GLY A 283 6.90 -19.24 -4.92
N ILE A 284 7.71 -18.71 -5.84
CA ILE A 284 7.42 -17.46 -6.55
C ILE A 284 6.13 -17.60 -7.38
N ILE A 285 6.03 -18.66 -8.18
CA ILE A 285 4.83 -18.93 -8.99
C ILE A 285 3.59 -19.04 -8.10
N GLY A 286 3.70 -19.75 -6.97
CA GLY A 286 2.64 -19.91 -5.98
C GLY A 286 2.13 -18.56 -5.41
N GLN A 287 3.02 -17.58 -5.19
CA GLN A 287 2.64 -16.24 -4.75
C GLN A 287 1.76 -15.54 -5.80
N TYR A 288 2.13 -15.56 -7.07
CA TYR A 288 1.32 -14.94 -8.14
C TYR A 288 0.01 -15.69 -8.37
N LEU A 289 0.05 -17.02 -8.36
CA LEU A 289 -1.15 -17.85 -8.48
C LEU A 289 -2.14 -17.60 -7.34
N SER A 290 -1.65 -17.43 -6.12
CA SER A 290 -2.47 -17.07 -4.96
C SER A 290 -3.19 -15.72 -5.17
N LYS A 291 -2.50 -14.72 -5.72
CA LYS A 291 -3.09 -13.42 -6.05
C LYS A 291 -4.15 -13.56 -7.14
N THR A 292 -3.83 -14.23 -8.24
CA THR A 292 -4.78 -14.52 -9.31
C THR A 292 -6.01 -15.26 -8.79
N TYR A 293 -5.84 -16.22 -7.89
CA TYR A 293 -6.94 -16.95 -7.27
C TYR A 293 -7.89 -16.04 -6.48
N LEU A 294 -7.36 -15.06 -5.75
CA LEU A 294 -8.17 -14.08 -5.02
C LEU A 294 -8.95 -13.17 -5.98
N GLU A 295 -8.35 -12.74 -7.09
CA GLU A 295 -9.00 -11.93 -8.12
C GLU A 295 -10.14 -12.70 -8.82
N VAL A 296 -9.89 -13.96 -9.18
CA VAL A 296 -10.90 -14.81 -9.86
C VAL A 296 -12.11 -15.09 -8.96
N LYS A 297 -11.91 -15.15 -7.63
CA LYS A 297 -13.03 -15.34 -6.68
C LYS A 297 -14.01 -14.17 -6.65
N ARG A 298 -13.61 -12.97 -7.06
CA ARG A 298 -14.43 -11.75 -7.08
C ARG A 298 -15.19 -11.51 -5.76
N ARG A 299 -14.57 -11.82 -4.62
CA ARG A 299 -15.14 -11.51 -3.32
C ARG A 299 -15.17 -10.01 -3.12
N PRO A 300 -16.18 -9.44 -2.42
CA PRO A 300 -16.19 -8.02 -2.11
C PRO A 300 -14.94 -7.66 -1.30
N ILE A 301 -14.38 -6.47 -1.54
CA ILE A 301 -13.18 -5.96 -0.87
C ILE A 301 -13.45 -5.78 0.62
N TYR A 302 -14.67 -5.38 0.98
CA TYR A 302 -15.15 -5.22 2.35
C TYR A 302 -16.62 -5.60 2.46
N ILE A 303 -17.11 -5.78 3.67
CA ILE A 303 -18.54 -6.02 3.98
C ILE A 303 -18.95 -5.01 5.04
N VAL A 304 -19.93 -4.18 4.69
CA VAL A 304 -20.52 -3.20 5.62
C VAL A 304 -21.35 -3.93 6.66
N LYS A 305 -21.16 -3.58 7.94
CA LYS A 305 -21.99 -3.97 9.06
C LYS A 305 -23.08 -2.93 9.31
N GLU A 306 -22.69 -1.68 9.32
CA GLU A 306 -23.58 -0.53 9.47
C GLU A 306 -22.96 0.73 8.88
N GLU A 307 -23.79 1.63 8.41
CA GLU A 307 -23.36 2.91 7.83
C GLU A 307 -24.37 4.02 8.09
N ASN A 308 -23.90 5.25 8.08
CA ASN A 308 -24.76 6.45 8.06
C ASN A 308 -24.11 7.51 7.17
N MET A 309 -24.65 7.64 5.96
CA MET A 309 -24.14 8.53 4.91
C MET A 309 -25.07 9.74 4.65
N ASN A 310 -26.16 9.85 5.41
CA ASN A 310 -27.15 10.95 5.29
C ASN A 310 -26.74 12.17 6.12
#